data_6eb3cdbbaed830ac80f33084ea1291c8
#
_entry.id   6eb3cdbbaed830ac80f33084ea1291c8
#
_cell.length_a   1.000
_cell.length_b   1.000
_cell.length_c   1.000
_cell.angle_alpha   90.00
_cell.angle_beta   90.00
_cell.angle_gamma   90.00
#
_symmetry.space_group_name_H-M   'P 1'
#
loop_
_entity.id
_entity.type
_entity.pdbx_description
1 polymer ?
#
loop_
_entity_poly.entity_id
_entity_poly.type
_entity_poly.pdbx_seq_one_letter_code
_entity_poly.pdbx_strand_id
1 'polypeptide(L)'
;MRLTLYGGFAEKGRTCVGVETGGYRLLLDAGVKTSSPGRDYYPAISADALRATDAIVITHAHEDHVGALGWCIAGGGRGRIFITPESWREVPQGLMDSAEPAHAD
;
A
#
# COMPACT_ATOMS: atom_id res chain seq x y z
N MET A 1 19.83 5.58 3.09
CA MET A 1 18.44 5.41 2.62
C MET A 1 18.40 4.39 1.49
N ARG A 2 17.38 3.56 1.49
CA ARG A 2 17.23 2.50 0.51
C ARG A 2 15.81 2.51 -0.04
N LEU A 3 15.68 2.46 -1.35
CA LEU A 3 14.38 2.39 -2.03
C LEU A 3 14.20 1.01 -2.63
N THR A 4 13.02 0.45 -2.47
CA THR A 4 12.65 -0.82 -3.09
C THR A 4 11.37 -0.60 -3.90
N LEU A 5 11.42 -0.93 -5.19
CA LEU A 5 10.31 -0.73 -6.11
C LEU A 5 9.47 -2.00 -6.17
N TYR A 6 8.36 -2.03 -5.43
CA TYR A 6 7.48 -3.20 -5.41
C TYR A 6 6.47 -3.20 -6.55
N GLY A 7 6.23 -2.05 -7.17
CA GLY A 7 5.34 -1.92 -8.30
C GLY A 7 5.25 -0.49 -8.78
N GLY A 8 4.65 -0.27 -9.95
CA GLY A 8 4.46 1.05 -10.51
C GLY A 8 5.63 1.59 -11.30
N PHE A 9 6.71 0.80 -11.44
CA PHE A 9 7.88 1.22 -12.17
C PHE A 9 7.82 0.67 -13.60
N ALA A 10 7.92 1.55 -14.58
CA ALA A 10 7.78 1.23 -16.00
C ALA A 10 6.43 0.55 -16.30
N GLU A 11 5.41 0.84 -15.51
CA GLU A 11 4.06 0.28 -15.68
C GLU A 11 3.05 1.25 -15.10
N LYS A 12 1.78 1.07 -15.44
CA LYS A 12 0.69 1.85 -14.88
C LYS A 12 -0.09 0.97 -13.90
N GLY A 13 -0.17 1.42 -12.66
CA GLY A 13 -0.87 0.68 -11.62
C GLY A 13 0.08 0.03 -10.63
N ARG A 14 -0.46 -0.57 -9.61
CA ARG A 14 0.19 -1.20 -8.45
C ARG A 14 1.35 -0.39 -7.86
N THR A 15 1.19 0.92 -7.79
CA THR A 15 2.21 1.80 -7.25
C THR A 15 2.52 1.44 -5.79
N CYS A 16 3.77 1.12 -5.51
CA CYS A 16 4.18 0.76 -4.17
C CYS A 16 5.70 0.83 -4.08
N VAL A 17 6.20 1.74 -3.25
CA VAL A 17 7.64 1.96 -3.10
C VAL A 17 7.99 1.83 -1.62
N GLY A 18 8.97 0.98 -1.32
CA GLY A 18 9.50 0.86 0.03
C GLY A 18 10.64 1.84 0.23
N VAL A 19 10.67 2.48 1.39
CA VAL A 19 11.73 3.40 1.80
C VAL A 19 12.28 2.94 3.15
N GLU A 20 13.57 2.64 3.21
CA GLU A 20 14.24 2.34 4.47
C GLU A 20 15.18 3.47 4.80
N THR A 21 15.03 4.04 5.97
CA THR A 21 15.91 5.11 6.44
C THR A 21 15.91 5.15 7.97
N GLY A 22 17.11 5.28 8.57
CA GLY A 22 17.27 5.43 10.00
C GLY A 22 16.64 4.32 10.83
N GLY A 23 16.57 3.10 10.31
CA GLY A 23 15.96 1.98 11.02
C GLY A 23 14.44 1.87 10.83
N TYR A 24 13.85 2.76 10.06
CA TYR A 24 12.41 2.75 9.78
C TYR A 24 12.15 2.28 8.36
N ARG A 25 10.99 1.64 8.16
CA ARG A 25 10.53 1.17 6.86
C ARG A 25 9.16 1.75 6.57
N LEU A 26 9.05 2.43 5.44
CA LEU A 26 7.81 3.04 4.98
C LEU A 26 7.40 2.42 3.65
N LEU A 27 6.09 2.33 3.41
CA LEU A 27 5.56 2.09 2.07
C LEU A 27 4.90 3.37 1.58
N LEU A 28 5.26 3.77 0.36
CA LEU A 28 4.60 4.88 -0.32
C LEU A 28 3.62 4.27 -1.30
N ASP A 29 2.34 4.40 -1.01
CA ASP A 29 1.22 3.83 -1.74
C ASP A 29 1.17 2.30 -1.69
N ALA A 30 -0.01 1.76 -1.93
CA ALA A 30 -0.29 0.34 -1.98
C ALA A 30 -1.40 0.12 -3.02
N GLY A 31 -1.04 0.22 -4.30
CA GLY A 31 -1.98 0.19 -5.40
C GLY A 31 -2.16 -1.18 -6.03
N VAL A 32 -3.14 -1.29 -6.90
CA VAL A 32 -3.37 -2.47 -7.70
C VAL A 32 -3.24 -2.14 -9.19
N LYS A 33 -2.98 -3.15 -10.00
CA LYS A 33 -2.91 -3.02 -11.45
C LYS A 33 -4.15 -3.65 -12.07
N THR A 34 -5.16 -2.83 -12.30
CA THR A 34 -6.47 -3.33 -12.75
C THR A 34 -6.44 -3.97 -14.14
N SER A 35 -5.45 -3.62 -14.97
CA SER A 35 -5.29 -4.20 -16.31
C SER A 35 -4.66 -5.59 -16.31
N SER A 36 -4.18 -6.07 -15.16
CA SER A 36 -3.51 -7.38 -15.04
C SER A 36 -4.06 -8.14 -13.86
N PRO A 37 -5.25 -8.74 -13.98
CA PRO A 37 -5.76 -9.59 -12.91
C PRO A 37 -4.85 -10.79 -12.72
N GLY A 38 -4.75 -11.27 -11.48
CA GLY A 38 -3.88 -12.39 -11.14
C GLY A 38 -2.63 -11.92 -10.42
N ARG A 39 -1.50 -12.54 -10.74
CA ARG A 39 -0.25 -12.36 -9.99
C ARG A 39 0.27 -10.92 -10.01
N ASP A 40 0.10 -10.21 -11.11
CA ASP A 40 0.59 -8.84 -11.25
C ASP A 40 -0.39 -7.79 -10.77
N TYR A 41 -1.53 -8.19 -10.23
CA TYR A 41 -2.53 -7.28 -9.72
C TYR A 41 -2.05 -6.55 -8.47
N TYR A 42 -1.36 -7.24 -7.59
CA TYR A 42 -0.84 -6.69 -6.35
C TYR A 42 0.65 -6.36 -6.46
N PRO A 43 1.16 -5.46 -5.59
CA PRO A 43 2.61 -5.22 -5.53
C PRO A 43 3.39 -6.49 -5.20
N ALA A 44 4.62 -6.57 -5.69
CA ALA A 44 5.49 -7.71 -5.47
C ALA A 44 6.22 -7.59 -4.12
N ILE A 45 5.46 -7.55 -3.04
CA ILE A 45 6.01 -7.42 -1.69
C ILE A 45 5.71 -8.69 -0.90
N SER A 46 6.73 -9.18 -0.17
CA SER A 46 6.58 -10.38 0.63
C SER A 46 5.86 -10.10 1.95
N ALA A 47 5.32 -11.16 2.56
CA ALA A 47 4.70 -11.04 3.89
C ALA A 47 5.71 -10.57 4.93
N ASP A 48 6.98 -11.01 4.82
CA ASP A 48 8.02 -10.57 5.75
C ASP A 48 8.28 -9.07 5.63
N ALA A 49 8.33 -8.54 4.41
CA ALA A 49 8.54 -7.11 4.19
C ALA A 49 7.33 -6.30 4.69
N LEU A 50 6.10 -6.83 4.51
CA LEU A 50 4.90 -6.18 5.04
C LEU A 50 4.95 -6.11 6.57
N ARG A 51 5.31 -7.20 7.23
CA ARG A 51 5.41 -7.22 8.69
C ARG A 51 6.48 -6.28 9.22
N ALA A 52 7.52 -6.03 8.44
CA ALA A 52 8.62 -5.14 8.82
C ALA A 52 8.32 -3.66 8.53
N THR A 53 7.20 -3.37 7.88
CA THR A 53 6.81 -1.99 7.52
C THR A 53 6.26 -1.25 8.73
N ASP A 54 6.80 -0.07 9.01
CA ASP A 54 6.39 0.75 10.15
C ASP A 54 5.22 1.68 9.81
N ALA A 55 5.12 2.11 8.57
CA ALA A 55 4.05 3.02 8.17
C ALA A 55 3.78 2.92 6.67
N ILE A 56 2.53 3.20 6.28
CA ILE A 56 2.10 3.27 4.89
C ILE A 56 1.59 4.69 4.65
N VAL A 57 2.13 5.37 3.65
CA VAL A 57 1.74 6.73 3.29
C VAL A 57 1.01 6.68 1.96
N ILE A 58 -0.23 7.13 1.94
CA ILE A 58 -1.06 7.12 0.73
C ILE A 58 -1.09 8.51 0.14
N THR A 59 -0.68 8.63 -1.12
CA THR A 59 -0.60 9.92 -1.82
C THR A 59 -1.88 10.25 -2.58
N HIS A 60 -2.61 9.23 -3.03
CA HIS A 60 -3.83 9.40 -3.83
C HIS A 60 -4.86 8.36 -3.44
N ALA A 61 -6.15 8.70 -3.62
CA ALA A 61 -7.25 7.78 -3.33
C ALA A 61 -7.61 6.86 -4.50
N HIS A 62 -6.90 6.93 -5.62
CA HIS A 62 -7.17 6.09 -6.78
C HIS A 62 -6.67 4.66 -6.57
N GLU A 63 -7.29 3.70 -7.23
CA GLU A 63 -6.97 2.28 -7.06
C GLU A 63 -5.51 1.94 -7.34
N ASP A 64 -4.88 2.62 -8.29
CA ASP A 64 -3.47 2.40 -8.63
C ASP A 64 -2.52 2.87 -7.52
N HIS A 65 -3.02 3.56 -6.49
CA HIS A 65 -2.25 4.00 -5.33
C HIS A 65 -2.73 3.42 -4.01
N VAL A 66 -4.01 3.02 -3.90
CA VAL A 66 -4.59 2.60 -2.61
C VAL A 66 -5.28 1.23 -2.68
N GLY A 67 -5.46 0.68 -3.87
CA GLY A 67 -6.29 -0.51 -4.05
C GLY A 67 -5.81 -1.75 -3.30
N ALA A 68 -4.53 -1.85 -2.97
CA ALA A 68 -3.96 -2.99 -2.26
C ALA A 68 -3.82 -2.75 -0.74
N LEU A 69 -4.32 -1.62 -0.22
CA LEU A 69 -4.11 -1.26 1.18
C LEU A 69 -4.66 -2.33 2.13
N GLY A 70 -5.91 -2.75 1.93
CA GLY A 70 -6.51 -3.80 2.76
C GLY A 70 -5.76 -5.13 2.63
N TRP A 71 -5.32 -5.46 1.42
CA TRP A 71 -4.51 -6.65 1.16
C TRP A 71 -3.18 -6.62 1.93
N CYS A 72 -2.51 -5.46 1.95
CA CYS A 72 -1.26 -5.30 2.69
C CYS A 72 -1.47 -5.48 4.19
N ILE A 73 -2.55 -4.92 4.75
CA ILE A 73 -2.86 -5.04 6.17
C ILE A 73 -3.19 -6.49 6.51
N ALA A 74 -4.03 -7.14 5.71
CA ALA A 74 -4.39 -8.53 5.92
C ALA A 74 -3.18 -9.46 5.76
N GLY A 75 -2.22 -9.10 4.93
CA GLY A 75 -0.99 -9.88 4.70
C GLY A 75 0.09 -9.72 5.76
N GLY A 76 -0.18 -8.95 6.82
CA GLY A 76 0.76 -8.80 7.93
C GLY A 76 1.21 -7.37 8.20
N GLY A 77 0.81 -6.41 7.39
CA GLY A 77 1.15 -5.01 7.60
C GLY A 77 0.52 -4.51 8.89
N ARG A 78 1.34 -4.00 9.82
CA ARG A 78 0.90 -3.51 11.12
C ARG A 78 1.27 -2.05 11.34
N GLY A 79 1.84 -1.42 10.34
CA GLY A 79 2.25 -0.05 10.42
C GLY A 79 1.06 0.91 10.42
N ARG A 80 1.33 2.15 10.82
CA ARG A 80 0.31 3.19 10.80
C ARG A 80 0.08 3.64 9.37
N ILE A 81 -1.15 4.07 9.09
CA ILE A 81 -1.52 4.56 7.77
C ILE A 81 -1.68 6.07 7.84
N PHE A 82 -0.99 6.77 6.94
CA PHE A 82 -1.06 8.22 6.83
C PHE A 82 -1.68 8.59 5.49
N ILE A 83 -2.80 9.29 5.54
CA ILE A 83 -3.54 9.71 4.35
C ILE A 83 -4.24 11.03 4.69
N THR A 84 -4.39 11.93 3.70
CA THR A 84 -5.10 13.18 3.96
C THR A 84 -6.59 12.89 4.17
N PRO A 85 -7.31 13.72 4.97
CA PRO A 85 -8.76 13.54 5.14
C PRO A 85 -9.52 13.57 3.83
N GLU A 86 -9.12 14.39 2.89
CA GLU A 86 -9.75 14.49 1.58
C GLU A 86 -9.61 13.17 0.82
N SER A 87 -8.40 12.62 0.77
CA SER A 87 -8.16 11.35 0.09
C SER A 87 -8.87 10.20 0.78
N TRP A 88 -8.90 10.19 2.12
CA TRP A 88 -9.60 9.14 2.87
C TRP A 88 -11.09 9.07 2.50
N ARG A 89 -11.72 10.22 2.35
CA ARG A 89 -13.15 10.28 1.98
C ARG A 89 -13.40 9.76 0.58
N GLU A 90 -12.39 9.76 -0.30
CA GLU A 90 -12.53 9.28 -1.67
C GLU A 90 -12.20 7.80 -1.81
N VAL A 91 -11.64 7.15 -0.78
CA VAL A 91 -11.31 5.73 -0.83
C VAL A 91 -12.61 4.92 -0.92
N PRO A 92 -12.77 4.06 -1.95
CA PRO A 92 -13.94 3.19 -2.02
C PRO A 92 -14.00 2.26 -0.81
N GLN A 93 -15.17 2.16 -0.18
CA GLN A 93 -15.32 1.39 1.06
C GLN A 93 -14.90 -0.06 0.92
N GLY A 94 -15.19 -0.68 -0.22
CA GLY A 94 -14.86 -2.08 -0.43
C GLY A 94 -13.38 -2.39 -0.40
N LEU A 95 -12.52 -1.40 -0.63
CA LEU A 95 -11.07 -1.62 -0.64
C LEU A 95 -10.51 -1.90 0.75
N MET A 96 -11.24 -1.58 1.81
CA MET A 96 -10.78 -1.75 3.19
C MET A 96 -11.45 -2.92 3.89
N ASP A 97 -12.22 -3.74 3.18
CA ASP A 97 -13.01 -4.81 3.80
C ASP A 97 -12.15 -5.85 4.52
N SER A 98 -10.90 -6.06 4.09
CA SER A 98 -9.99 -7.00 4.72
C SER A 98 -9.18 -6.39 5.86
N ALA A 99 -9.40 -5.11 6.19
CA ALA A 99 -8.63 -4.39 7.21
C ALA A 99 -9.51 -4.10 8.42
N GLU A 100 -8.91 -4.12 9.61
CA GLU A 100 -9.57 -3.67 10.83
C GLU A 100 -9.71 -2.15 10.81
N PRO A 101 -10.87 -1.59 11.20
CA PRO A 101 -11.03 -0.13 11.21
C PRO A 101 -9.98 0.60 12.05
N ALA A 102 -9.47 -0.04 13.10
CA ALA A 102 -8.45 0.56 13.96
C ALA A 102 -7.12 0.80 13.24
N HIS A 103 -6.90 0.21 12.08
CA HIS A 103 -5.67 0.38 11.31
C HIS A 103 -5.71 1.58 10.37
N ALA A 104 -6.86 2.22 10.24
CA ALA A 104 -7.03 3.39 9.38
C ALA A 104 -6.95 4.66 10.22
N ASP A 105 -5.91 5.44 10.04
CA ASP A 105 -5.71 6.71 10.75
C ASP A 105 -5.92 7.89 9.83
#